data_7768e361b6ace5f693dec5ae56acc797
#
_entry.id   7768e361b6ace5f693dec5ae56acc797
#
_cell.length_a   1.000
_cell.length_b   1.000
_cell.length_c   1.000
_cell.angle_alpha   90.00
_cell.angle_beta   90.00
_cell.angle_gamma   90.00
#
_symmetry.space_group_name_H-M   'P 1'
#
loop_
_entity.id
_entity.type
_entity.pdbx_description
1 polymer ?
#
loop_
_entity_poly.entity_id
_entity_poly.type
_entity_poly.pdbx_seq_one_letter_code
_entity_poly.pdbx_strand_id
1 'polypeptide(L)'
;MSGVAPLVMLAVDAVLVVVFSTFGRGAHSEGLGLAQVWGTAWPFLVGLAVGWLIVLATRRSPGAVASGVLVWVATVVVGMVIRGIGDGRVPHWSFILVAASVTAIFLIGWRVIRAALLRRRARAGVGPA
;
A
#
# COMPACT_ATOMS: atom_id res chain seq x y z
N MET A 1 -17.02 6.99 13.96
CA MET A 1 -15.60 6.69 13.82
C MET A 1 -14.81 7.99 13.86
N SER A 2 -13.75 8.05 14.67
CA SER A 2 -12.94 9.26 14.74
C SER A 2 -12.10 9.44 13.47
N GLY A 3 -11.80 10.70 13.11
CA GLY A 3 -10.95 11.00 11.97
C GLY A 3 -9.49 10.53 12.14
N VAL A 4 -9.10 10.18 13.36
CA VAL A 4 -7.73 9.70 13.67
C VAL A 4 -7.48 8.32 13.07
N ALA A 5 -8.46 7.41 13.15
CA ALA A 5 -8.28 6.04 12.67
C ALA A 5 -7.98 5.96 11.15
N PRO A 6 -8.70 6.67 10.28
CA PRO A 6 -8.33 6.69 8.87
C PRO A 6 -6.95 7.28 8.61
N LEU A 7 -6.56 8.33 9.33
CA LEU A 7 -5.23 8.93 9.18
C LEU A 7 -4.12 7.96 9.58
N VAL A 8 -4.33 7.19 10.66
CA VAL A 8 -3.39 6.17 11.09
C VAL A 8 -3.27 5.07 10.02
N MET A 9 -4.38 4.64 9.47
CA MET A 9 -4.38 3.62 8.39
C MET A 9 -3.64 4.11 7.15
N LEU A 10 -3.86 5.36 6.76
CA LEU A 10 -3.12 5.95 5.64
C LEU A 10 -1.63 6.02 5.94
N ALA A 11 -1.26 6.40 7.15
CA ALA A 11 0.14 6.42 7.57
C ALA A 11 0.77 5.04 7.52
N VAL A 12 0.05 4.00 7.96
CA VAL A 12 0.51 2.61 7.87
C VAL A 12 0.76 2.23 6.42
N ASP A 13 -0.21 2.49 5.54
CA ASP A 13 -0.05 2.19 4.12
C ASP A 13 1.15 2.91 3.51
N ALA A 14 1.30 4.21 3.81
CA ALA A 14 2.41 5.00 3.28
C ALA A 14 3.78 4.49 3.76
N VAL A 15 3.89 4.16 5.03
CA VAL A 15 5.11 3.59 5.60
C VAL A 15 5.45 2.26 4.93
N LEU A 16 4.45 1.40 4.74
CA LEU A 16 4.65 0.11 4.09
C LEU A 16 5.13 0.26 2.63
N VAL A 17 4.62 1.24 1.91
CA VAL A 17 5.08 1.55 0.55
C VAL A 17 6.54 2.00 0.56
N VAL A 18 6.92 2.86 1.50
CA VAL A 18 8.31 3.31 1.64
C VAL A 18 9.22 2.13 2.01
N VAL A 19 8.79 1.27 2.94
CA VAL A 19 9.54 0.07 3.33
C VAL A 19 9.75 -0.86 2.11
N PHE A 20 8.70 -1.09 1.33
CA PHE A 20 8.81 -1.85 0.09
C PHE A 20 9.86 -1.24 -0.84
N SER A 21 9.83 0.08 -1.05
CA SER A 21 10.78 0.77 -1.92
C SER A 21 12.20 0.63 -1.43
N THR A 22 12.41 0.70 -0.12
CA THR A 22 13.74 0.54 0.49
C THR A 22 14.28 -0.87 0.26
N PHE A 23 13.48 -1.90 0.51
CA PHE A 23 13.88 -3.29 0.28
C PHE A 23 14.15 -3.58 -1.19
N GLY A 24 13.34 -3.03 -2.09
CA GLY A 24 13.54 -3.20 -3.52
C GLY A 24 14.90 -2.68 -3.97
N ARG A 25 15.30 -1.51 -3.48
CA ARG A 25 16.61 -0.93 -3.80
C ARG A 25 17.74 -1.75 -3.17
N GLY A 26 17.58 -2.17 -1.93
CA GLY A 26 18.58 -2.97 -1.24
C GLY A 26 18.85 -4.31 -1.94
N ALA A 27 17.79 -4.97 -2.42
CA ALA A 27 17.89 -6.25 -3.11
C ALA A 27 18.67 -6.13 -4.43
N HIS A 28 18.66 -4.97 -5.08
CA HIS A 28 19.39 -4.72 -6.31
C HIS A 28 20.71 -4.00 -6.10
N SER A 29 21.17 -3.92 -4.86
CA SER A 29 22.42 -3.21 -4.50
C SER A 29 22.43 -1.74 -4.95
N GLU A 30 21.25 -1.14 -5.06
CA GLU A 30 21.10 0.27 -5.36
C GLU A 30 21.27 1.11 -4.09
N GLY A 31 21.54 2.39 -4.25
CA GLY A 31 21.72 3.28 -3.11
C GLY A 31 20.49 3.39 -2.22
N LEU A 32 20.70 3.44 -0.91
CA LEU A 32 19.65 3.58 0.10
C LEU A 32 19.56 5.00 0.64
N GLY A 33 20.18 5.97 -0.04
CA GLY A 33 20.06 7.36 0.36
C GLY A 33 18.60 7.83 0.31
N LEU A 34 18.30 8.85 1.11
CA LEU A 34 16.92 9.35 1.22
C LEU A 34 16.35 9.77 -0.14
N ALA A 35 17.17 10.46 -0.96
CA ALA A 35 16.72 10.89 -2.28
C ALA A 35 16.44 9.70 -3.20
N GLN A 36 17.26 8.65 -3.15
CA GLN A 36 17.10 7.47 -3.99
C GLN A 36 15.84 6.68 -3.60
N VAL A 37 15.61 6.50 -2.30
CA VAL A 37 14.40 5.83 -1.80
C VAL A 37 13.16 6.61 -2.20
N TRP A 38 13.20 7.94 -2.05
CA TRP A 38 12.09 8.81 -2.48
C TRP A 38 11.81 8.67 -3.97
N GLY A 39 12.88 8.65 -4.80
CA GLY A 39 12.74 8.49 -6.24
C GLY A 39 12.03 7.20 -6.65
N THR A 40 12.18 6.13 -5.86
CA THR A 40 11.48 4.87 -6.09
C THR A 40 10.07 4.89 -5.51
N ALA A 41 9.90 5.51 -4.34
CA ALA A 41 8.64 5.43 -3.60
C ALA A 41 7.55 6.38 -4.14
N TRP A 42 7.91 7.57 -4.63
CA TRP A 42 6.90 8.58 -4.93
C TRP A 42 5.85 8.15 -5.98
N PRO A 43 6.19 7.40 -7.06
CA PRO A 43 5.15 6.96 -7.99
C PRO A 43 4.11 6.05 -7.31
N PHE A 44 4.56 5.20 -6.41
CA PHE A 44 3.67 4.30 -5.67
C PHE A 44 2.88 5.05 -4.61
N LEU A 45 3.45 6.09 -4.01
CA LEU A 45 2.71 6.96 -3.08
C LEU A 45 1.61 7.73 -3.79
N VAL A 46 1.84 8.17 -5.03
CA VAL A 46 0.78 8.78 -5.85
C VAL A 46 -0.33 7.77 -6.10
N GLY A 47 0.03 6.53 -6.45
CA GLY A 47 -0.94 5.46 -6.62
C GLY A 47 -1.72 5.15 -5.35
N LEU A 48 -1.05 5.15 -4.22
CA LEU A 48 -1.68 4.99 -2.91
C LEU A 48 -2.72 6.10 -2.67
N ALA A 49 -2.35 7.34 -2.95
CA ALA A 49 -3.26 8.48 -2.79
C ALA A 49 -4.49 8.34 -3.68
N VAL A 50 -4.30 7.92 -4.93
CA VAL A 50 -5.42 7.66 -5.85
C VAL A 50 -6.35 6.60 -5.29
N GLY A 51 -5.80 5.49 -4.81
CA GLY A 51 -6.59 4.41 -4.21
C GLY A 51 -7.38 4.87 -3.00
N TRP A 52 -6.75 5.65 -2.12
CA TRP A 52 -7.44 6.20 -0.95
C TRP A 52 -8.53 7.18 -1.33
N LEU A 53 -8.31 8.02 -2.34
CA LEU A 53 -9.35 8.93 -2.82
C LEU A 53 -10.56 8.15 -3.35
N ILE A 54 -10.34 7.06 -4.06
CA ILE A 54 -11.44 6.21 -4.55
C ILE A 54 -12.18 5.56 -3.37
N VAL A 55 -11.46 5.06 -2.39
CA VAL A 55 -12.07 4.45 -1.19
C VAL A 55 -12.95 5.46 -0.47
N LEU A 56 -12.43 6.67 -0.24
CA LEU A 56 -13.18 7.71 0.46
C LEU A 56 -14.36 8.22 -0.37
N ALA A 57 -14.17 8.41 -1.68
CA ALA A 57 -15.23 8.89 -2.57
C ALA A 57 -16.38 7.89 -2.71
N THR A 58 -16.09 6.59 -2.61
CA THR A 58 -17.09 5.53 -2.67
C THR A 58 -17.62 5.14 -1.30
N ARG A 59 -17.21 5.86 -0.26
CA ARG A 59 -17.63 5.67 1.14
C ARG A 59 -17.36 4.26 1.66
N ARG A 60 -16.30 3.64 1.18
CA ARG A 60 -15.85 2.34 1.68
C ARG A 60 -15.07 2.53 2.98
N SER A 61 -15.12 1.51 3.83
CA SER A 61 -14.32 1.53 5.06
C SER A 61 -12.84 1.32 4.71
N PRO A 62 -11.95 2.26 5.08
CA PRO A 62 -10.53 2.14 4.73
C PRO A 62 -9.85 0.89 5.30
N GLY A 63 -10.29 0.40 6.44
CA GLY A 63 -9.70 -0.79 7.06
C GLY A 63 -10.24 -2.11 6.52
N ALA A 64 -11.24 -2.08 5.65
CA ALA A 64 -11.80 -3.30 5.08
C ALA A 64 -10.82 -3.95 4.10
N VAL A 65 -10.85 -5.29 4.04
CA VAL A 65 -9.98 -6.04 3.11
C VAL A 65 -10.26 -5.64 1.66
N ALA A 66 -11.54 -5.46 1.30
CA ALA A 66 -11.91 -5.02 -0.05
C ALA A 66 -11.30 -3.66 -0.41
N SER A 67 -11.27 -2.73 0.55
CA SER A 67 -10.59 -1.45 0.36
C SER A 67 -9.08 -1.64 0.16
N GLY A 68 -8.48 -2.59 0.87
CA GLY A 68 -7.08 -2.94 0.69
C GLY A 68 -6.76 -3.43 -0.71
N VAL A 69 -7.63 -4.25 -1.28
CA VAL A 69 -7.48 -4.73 -2.66
C VAL A 69 -7.53 -3.56 -3.64
N LEU A 70 -8.49 -2.65 -3.46
CA LEU A 70 -8.65 -1.48 -4.30
C LEU A 70 -7.43 -0.55 -4.22
N VAL A 71 -6.97 -0.27 -3.00
CA VAL A 71 -5.78 0.55 -2.75
C VAL A 71 -4.55 -0.12 -3.37
N TRP A 72 -4.41 -1.43 -3.22
CA TRP A 72 -3.31 -2.19 -3.80
C TRP A 72 -3.29 -2.08 -5.32
N VAL A 73 -4.42 -2.32 -5.98
CA VAL A 73 -4.50 -2.22 -7.45
C VAL A 73 -4.11 -0.83 -7.92
N ALA A 74 -4.67 0.22 -7.28
CA ALA A 74 -4.34 1.59 -7.64
C ALA A 74 -2.85 1.90 -7.43
N THR A 75 -2.29 1.45 -6.32
CA THR A 75 -0.87 1.66 -6.00
C THR A 75 0.03 1.06 -7.08
N VAL A 76 -0.23 -0.19 -7.44
CA VAL A 76 0.60 -0.90 -8.42
C VAL A 76 0.40 -0.33 -9.82
N VAL A 77 -0.84 -0.18 -10.26
CA VAL A 77 -1.13 0.29 -11.62
C VAL A 77 -0.61 1.71 -11.84
N VAL A 78 -0.99 2.63 -10.97
CA VAL A 78 -0.58 4.04 -11.12
C VAL A 78 0.93 4.17 -10.94
N GLY A 79 1.50 3.48 -9.94
CA GLY A 79 2.94 3.51 -9.71
C GLY A 79 3.73 3.00 -10.91
N MET A 80 3.30 1.88 -11.51
CA MET A 80 3.96 1.31 -12.69
C MET A 80 3.82 2.21 -13.91
N VAL A 81 2.65 2.81 -14.11
CA VAL A 81 2.44 3.73 -15.24
C VAL A 81 3.34 4.95 -15.13
N ILE A 82 3.40 5.57 -13.96
CA ILE A 82 4.26 6.74 -13.73
C ILE A 82 5.73 6.37 -13.95
N ARG A 83 6.15 5.25 -13.38
CA ARG A 83 7.53 4.78 -13.51
C ARG A 83 7.87 4.46 -14.97
N GLY A 84 6.96 3.81 -15.69
CA GLY A 84 7.17 3.50 -17.11
C GLY A 84 7.28 4.74 -17.98
N ILE A 85 6.45 5.75 -17.70
CA ILE A 85 6.52 7.03 -18.42
C ILE A 85 7.86 7.72 -18.14
N GLY A 86 8.28 7.74 -16.87
CA GLY A 86 9.53 8.37 -16.48
C GLY A 86 10.76 7.69 -17.08
N ASP A 87 10.76 6.37 -17.16
CA ASP A 87 11.87 5.59 -17.71
C ASP A 87 11.80 5.45 -19.24
N GLY A 88 10.68 5.84 -19.84
CA GLY A 88 10.46 5.71 -21.29
C GLY A 88 10.30 4.28 -21.76
N ARG A 89 9.97 3.35 -20.86
CA ARG A 89 9.78 1.93 -21.18
C ARG A 89 8.96 1.24 -20.11
N VAL A 90 8.35 0.12 -20.47
CA VAL A 90 7.63 -0.73 -19.53
C VAL A 90 8.61 -1.32 -18.51
N PRO A 91 8.32 -1.25 -17.20
CA PRO A 91 9.17 -1.90 -16.19
C PRO A 91 9.33 -3.39 -16.47
N HIS A 92 10.48 -3.95 -16.06
CA HIS A 92 10.75 -5.36 -16.26
C HIS A 92 9.67 -6.21 -15.55
N TRP A 93 9.26 -7.32 -16.17
CA TRP A 93 8.19 -8.16 -15.63
C TRP A 93 8.49 -8.67 -14.21
N SER A 94 9.75 -8.97 -13.91
CA SER A 94 10.13 -9.45 -12.59
C SER A 94 9.92 -8.36 -11.53
N PHE A 95 10.20 -7.11 -11.86
CA PHE A 95 9.92 -5.98 -10.96
C PHE A 95 8.42 -5.83 -10.72
N ILE A 96 7.62 -5.93 -11.77
CA ILE A 96 6.16 -5.86 -11.65
C ILE A 96 5.65 -6.97 -10.73
N LEU A 97 6.13 -8.20 -10.93
CA LEU A 97 5.72 -9.35 -10.13
C LEU A 97 6.09 -9.17 -8.65
N VAL A 98 7.32 -8.77 -8.36
CA VAL A 98 7.78 -8.55 -6.99
C VAL A 98 7.02 -7.40 -6.35
N ALA A 99 6.87 -6.29 -7.05
CA ALA A 99 6.15 -5.12 -6.53
C ALA A 99 4.69 -5.47 -6.22
N ALA A 100 4.02 -6.15 -7.15
CA ALA A 100 2.62 -6.55 -6.94
C ALA A 100 2.49 -7.49 -5.76
N SER A 101 3.37 -8.48 -5.64
CA SER A 101 3.32 -9.48 -4.56
C SER A 101 3.61 -8.87 -3.20
N VAL A 102 4.68 -8.10 -3.08
CA VAL A 102 5.10 -7.53 -1.79
C VAL A 102 4.11 -6.47 -1.33
N THR A 103 3.67 -5.59 -2.20
CA THR A 103 2.68 -4.58 -1.82
C THR A 103 1.34 -5.21 -1.48
N ALA A 104 0.95 -6.31 -2.15
CA ALA A 104 -0.26 -7.05 -1.78
C ALA A 104 -0.16 -7.59 -0.35
N ILE A 105 0.95 -8.23 -0.03
CA ILE A 105 1.20 -8.76 1.32
C ILE A 105 1.13 -7.63 2.35
N PHE A 106 1.74 -6.49 2.07
CA PHE A 106 1.74 -5.37 3.01
C PHE A 106 0.37 -4.71 3.14
N LEU A 107 -0.20 -4.26 2.02
CA LEU A 107 -1.42 -3.44 2.06
C LEU A 107 -2.67 -4.26 2.38
N ILE A 108 -2.76 -5.45 1.87
CA ILE A 108 -3.89 -6.34 2.15
C ILE A 108 -3.66 -7.09 3.46
N GLY A 109 -2.40 -7.48 3.73
CA GLY A 109 -2.05 -8.32 4.88
C GLY A 109 -2.44 -7.71 6.23
N TRP A 110 -2.13 -6.44 6.48
CA TRP A 110 -2.48 -5.83 7.77
C TRP A 110 -4.01 -5.72 7.94
N ARG A 111 -4.73 -5.53 6.82
CA ARG A 111 -6.19 -5.48 6.85
C ARG A 111 -6.80 -6.86 7.14
N VAL A 112 -6.19 -7.92 6.61
CA VAL A 112 -6.61 -9.29 6.93
C VAL A 112 -6.38 -9.60 8.41
N ILE A 113 -5.22 -9.21 8.94
CA ILE A 113 -4.89 -9.39 10.36
C ILE A 113 -5.89 -8.63 11.23
N ARG A 114 -6.16 -7.38 10.89
CA ARG A 114 -7.15 -6.56 11.60
C ARG A 114 -8.53 -7.22 11.60
N ALA A 115 -8.97 -7.69 10.43
CA ALA A 115 -10.27 -8.37 10.31
C ALA A 115 -10.33 -9.62 11.17
N ALA A 116 -9.25 -10.41 11.19
CA ALA A 116 -9.18 -11.62 12.02
C ALA A 116 -9.23 -11.28 13.51
N LEU A 117 -8.51 -10.23 13.93
CA LEU A 117 -8.53 -9.80 15.33
C LEU A 117 -9.91 -9.30 15.76
N LEU A 118 -10.59 -8.53 14.92
CA LEU A 118 -11.93 -8.05 15.20
C LEU A 118 -12.92 -9.22 15.30
N ARG A 119 -12.78 -10.22 14.45
CA ARG A 119 -13.59 -11.44 14.50
C ARG A 119 -13.38 -12.20 15.81
N ARG A 120 -12.13 -12.34 16.22
CA ARG A 120 -11.80 -13.03 17.49
C ARG A 120 -12.41 -12.29 18.68
N ARG A 121 -12.34 -10.96 18.70
CA ARG A 121 -12.96 -10.14 19.75
C ARG A 121 -14.46 -10.34 19.79
N ALA A 122 -15.12 -10.34 18.64
CA ALA A 122 -16.57 -10.56 18.56
C ALA A 122 -16.97 -11.93 19.10
N ARG A 123 -16.18 -12.98 18.77
CA ARG A 123 -16.42 -14.34 19.26
C ARG A 123 -16.23 -14.46 20.76
N ALA A 124 -15.34 -13.69 21.33
CA ALA A 124 -15.08 -13.68 22.77
C ALA A 124 -16.08 -12.83 23.54
N GLY A 125 -17.05 -12.22 22.87
CA GLY A 125 -18.00 -11.31 23.49
C GLY A 125 -17.44 -9.94 23.82
N VAL A 126 -16.25 -9.61 23.27
CA VAL A 126 -15.60 -8.32 23.47
C VAL A 126 -15.86 -7.49 22.21
N GLY A 127 -16.58 -6.39 22.36
CA GLY A 127 -16.82 -5.50 21.24
C GLY A 127 -15.56 -4.82 20.74
N PRO A 128 -15.57 -4.27 19.50
CA PRO A 128 -14.45 -3.48 19.01
C PRO A 128 -14.26 -2.24 19.86
N ALA A 129 -12.99 -1.92 20.14
CA ALA A 129 -12.66 -0.75 20.95
C ALA A 129 -12.91 0.55 20.18
#